data_398a5b611b7ed495ca39a081c4fe3241
#
_entry.id   398a5b611b7ed495ca39a081c4fe3241
#
_cell.length_a   1.000
_cell.length_b   1.000
_cell.length_c   1.000
_cell.angle_alpha   90.00
_cell.angle_beta   90.00
_cell.angle_gamma   90.00
#
_symmetry.space_group_name_H-M   'P 1'
#
loop_
_entity.id
_entity.type
_entity.pdbx_description
1 polymer ?
#
loop_
_entity_poly.entity_id
_entity_poly.type
_entity_poly.pdbx_seq_one_letter_code
_entity_poly.pdbx_strand_id
1 'polypeptide(L)'
;IRHKERGILSKIVANVDSGSHVINGGESVDSHPTQGLLDLLTIKKHKKGFDQIKVAIVGDIKHSRVARSLAEGLATMAVKTLTLIAPEEFKP
;
A
#
# COMPACT_ATOMS: atom_id res chain seq x y z
N ILE A 1 5.16 -0.67 -13.71
CA ILE A 1 4.95 0.72 -14.18
C ILE A 1 4.71 1.62 -12.98
N ARG A 2 5.29 2.81 -13.03
CA ARG A 2 5.07 3.88 -12.07
C ARG A 2 4.69 5.16 -12.82
N HIS A 3 3.58 5.79 -12.43
CA HIS A 3 3.10 6.99 -13.11
C HIS A 3 2.33 7.91 -12.16
N LYS A 4 2.39 9.21 -12.43
CA LYS A 4 1.71 10.24 -11.61
C LYS A 4 0.20 10.35 -11.89
N GLU A 5 -0.23 9.88 -13.04
CA GLU A 5 -1.63 10.02 -13.49
C GLU A 5 -2.48 8.86 -12.98
N ARG A 6 -3.65 9.19 -12.41
CA ARG A 6 -4.65 8.22 -11.99
C ARG A 6 -5.30 7.53 -13.20
N GLY A 7 -5.47 6.21 -13.12
CA GLY A 7 -6.14 5.42 -14.15
C GLY A 7 -5.27 5.04 -15.34
N ILE A 8 -3.99 5.44 -15.37
CA ILE A 8 -3.10 5.12 -16.49
C ILE A 8 -2.84 3.61 -16.62
N LEU A 9 -2.76 2.90 -15.49
CA LEU A 9 -2.50 1.46 -15.51
C LEU A 9 -3.66 0.69 -16.14
N SER A 10 -4.89 1.08 -15.88
CA SER A 10 -6.08 0.48 -16.52
C SER A 10 -6.06 0.66 -18.03
N LYS A 11 -5.64 1.84 -18.51
CA LYS A 11 -5.46 2.10 -19.95
C LYS A 11 -4.37 1.23 -20.55
N ILE A 12 -3.25 1.05 -19.85
CA ILE A 12 -2.15 0.20 -20.31
C ILE A 12 -2.60 -1.26 -20.37
N VAL A 13 -3.24 -1.77 -19.32
CA VAL A 13 -3.76 -3.15 -19.28
C VAL A 13 -4.71 -3.41 -20.45
N ALA A 14 -5.56 -2.47 -20.81
CA ALA A 14 -6.49 -2.59 -21.92
C ALA A 14 -5.81 -2.63 -23.31
N ASN A 15 -4.54 -2.23 -23.41
CA ASN A 15 -3.80 -2.10 -24.67
C ASN A 15 -2.58 -3.02 -24.81
N VAL A 16 -2.33 -3.91 -23.86
CA VAL A 16 -1.26 -4.92 -23.94
C VAL A 16 -1.83 -6.29 -24.32
N ASP A 17 -0.99 -7.17 -24.83
CA ASP A 17 -1.35 -8.54 -25.19
C ASP A 17 -1.77 -9.34 -23.96
N SER A 18 -2.65 -10.34 -24.17
CA SER A 18 -3.14 -11.21 -23.09
C SER A 18 -2.03 -11.99 -22.34
N GLY A 19 -0.87 -12.18 -22.98
CA GLY A 19 0.30 -12.80 -22.36
C GLY A 19 1.17 -11.82 -21.57
N SER A 20 0.88 -10.53 -21.60
CA SER A 20 1.64 -9.52 -20.89
C SER A 20 1.09 -9.29 -19.48
N HIS A 21 1.98 -9.10 -18.52
CA HIS A 21 1.64 -8.82 -17.13
C HIS A 21 2.01 -7.37 -16.79
N VAL A 22 1.12 -6.67 -16.09
CA VAL A 22 1.34 -5.29 -15.66
C VAL A 22 1.39 -5.25 -14.13
N ILE A 23 2.50 -4.76 -13.60
CA ILE A 23 2.71 -4.60 -12.16
C ILE A 23 2.67 -3.12 -11.82
N ASN A 24 1.84 -2.75 -10.84
CA ASN A 24 1.74 -1.40 -10.31
C ASN A 24 2.94 -1.11 -9.38
N GLY A 25 3.86 -0.28 -9.86
CA GLY A 25 5.01 0.22 -9.10
C GLY A 25 4.77 1.59 -8.45
N GLY A 26 3.53 2.05 -8.42
CA GLY A 26 3.11 3.32 -7.83
C GLY A 26 2.30 4.19 -8.79
N GLU A 27 0.98 4.18 -8.66
CA GLU A 27 0.05 4.98 -9.46
C GLU A 27 -0.49 6.15 -8.65
N SER A 28 -0.27 7.37 -9.10
CA SER A 28 -0.78 8.59 -8.47
C SER A 28 -0.43 8.67 -6.97
N VAL A 29 -1.35 9.16 -6.17
CA VAL A 29 -1.34 9.09 -4.69
C VAL A 29 -2.15 7.90 -4.17
N ASP A 30 -2.68 7.07 -5.05
CA ASP A 30 -3.68 6.07 -4.70
C ASP A 30 -3.07 4.76 -4.18
N SER A 31 -2.03 4.26 -4.85
CA SER A 31 -1.47 2.96 -4.46
C SER A 31 0.00 2.79 -4.80
N HIS A 32 0.66 1.98 -4.00
CA HIS A 32 2.02 1.48 -4.23
C HIS A 32 2.11 0.05 -3.67
N PRO A 33 1.44 -0.92 -4.31
CA PRO A 33 1.28 -2.26 -3.76
C PRO A 33 2.61 -3.00 -3.56
N THR A 34 3.58 -2.81 -4.44
CA THR A 34 4.90 -3.43 -4.29
C THR A 34 5.65 -2.92 -3.06
N GLN A 35 5.46 -1.65 -2.68
CA GLN A 35 6.00 -1.12 -1.42
C GLN A 35 5.26 -1.69 -0.21
N GLY A 36 3.94 -1.82 -0.28
CA GLY A 36 3.16 -2.48 0.77
C GLY A 36 3.63 -3.92 1.02
N LEU A 37 3.85 -4.69 -0.03
CA LEU A 37 4.39 -6.06 0.06
C LEU A 37 5.80 -6.10 0.64
N LEU A 38 6.66 -5.17 0.25
CA LEU A 38 8.01 -5.01 0.80
C LEU A 38 7.97 -4.74 2.31
N ASP A 39 7.12 -3.85 2.76
CA ASP A 39 6.96 -3.51 4.17
C ASP A 39 6.44 -4.73 4.97
N LEU A 40 5.45 -5.44 4.44
CA LEU A 40 4.94 -6.68 5.05
C LEU A 40 6.02 -7.76 5.15
N LEU A 41 6.85 -7.91 4.12
CA LEU A 41 7.98 -8.86 4.15
C LEU A 41 8.98 -8.49 5.24
N THR A 42 9.30 -7.22 5.39
CA THR A 42 10.19 -6.71 6.44
C THR A 42 9.63 -7.00 7.84
N ILE A 43 8.34 -6.71 8.04
CA ILE A 43 7.65 -7.02 9.31
C ILE A 43 7.72 -8.52 9.59
N LYS A 44 7.39 -9.35 8.59
CA LYS A 44 7.42 -10.82 8.73
C LYS A 44 8.80 -11.34 9.14
N LYS A 45 9.87 -10.75 8.63
CA LYS A 45 11.25 -11.14 8.99
C LYS A 45 11.63 -10.80 10.42
N HIS A 46 11.05 -9.76 11.01
CA HIS A 46 11.45 -9.23 12.31
C HIS A 46 10.45 -9.50 13.44
N LYS A 47 9.25 -9.96 13.14
CA LYS A 47 8.17 -10.20 14.10
C LYS A 47 7.58 -11.59 13.95
N LYS A 48 7.05 -12.12 15.06
CA LYS A 48 6.34 -13.41 15.09
C LYS A 48 4.84 -13.17 14.85
N GLY A 49 4.36 -13.58 13.68
CA GLY A 49 2.94 -13.55 13.35
C GLY A 49 2.32 -12.15 13.30
N PHE A 50 1.52 -11.89 12.29
CA PHE A 50 0.82 -10.61 12.16
C PHE A 50 -0.30 -10.42 13.19
N ASP A 51 -0.96 -11.48 13.59
CA ASP A 51 -2.05 -11.48 14.57
C ASP A 51 -1.65 -11.02 15.97
N GLN A 52 -0.37 -11.00 16.28
CA GLN A 52 0.16 -10.59 17.58
C GLN A 52 0.70 -9.15 17.62
N ILE A 53 0.86 -8.53 16.47
CA ILE A 53 1.49 -7.20 16.40
C ILE A 53 0.47 -6.06 16.40
N LYS A 54 0.92 -4.93 16.93
CA LYS A 54 0.25 -3.64 16.83
C LYS A 54 1.11 -2.73 15.97
N VAL A 55 0.52 -2.10 14.99
CA VAL A 55 1.23 -1.22 14.04
C VAL A 55 0.64 0.18 14.12
N ALA A 56 1.50 1.19 14.14
CA ALA A 56 1.10 2.58 13.99
C ALA A 56 1.70 3.15 12.69
N ILE A 57 0.88 3.79 11.87
CA ILE A 57 1.32 4.57 10.71
C ILE A 57 1.15 6.05 11.09
N VAL A 58 2.25 6.80 11.01
CA VAL A 58 2.30 8.18 11.48
C VAL A 58 2.69 9.12 10.34
N GLY A 59 1.94 10.19 10.12
CA GLY A 59 2.26 11.23 9.14
C GLY A 59 1.08 11.65 8.28
N ASP A 60 1.34 12.01 7.03
CA ASP A 60 0.31 12.36 6.07
C ASP A 60 -0.38 11.10 5.52
N ILE A 61 -1.40 10.64 6.21
CA ILE A 61 -2.15 9.44 5.82
C ILE A 61 -3.00 9.70 4.57
N LYS A 62 -3.52 10.90 4.44
CA LYS A 62 -4.44 11.29 3.35
C LYS A 62 -3.79 11.18 1.96
N HIS A 63 -2.55 11.64 1.82
CA HIS A 63 -1.87 11.73 0.53
C HIS A 63 -0.81 10.65 0.32
N SER A 64 -0.53 9.83 1.33
CA SER A 64 0.48 8.78 1.24
C SER A 64 -0.09 7.49 0.64
N ARG A 65 0.25 7.23 -0.62
CA ARG A 65 -0.04 5.93 -1.27
C ARG A 65 0.63 4.75 -0.57
N VAL A 66 1.79 4.98 0.04
CA VAL A 66 2.51 3.96 0.81
C VAL A 66 1.72 3.59 2.06
N ALA A 67 1.25 4.59 2.82
CA ALA A 67 0.42 4.37 4.01
C ALA A 67 -0.86 3.61 3.65
N ARG A 68 -1.51 3.96 2.55
CA ARG A 68 -2.73 3.30 2.07
C ARG A 68 -2.49 1.84 1.73
N SER A 69 -1.52 1.55 0.87
CA SER A 69 -1.21 0.17 0.48
C SER A 69 -0.73 -0.69 1.66
N LEU A 70 0.05 -0.11 2.57
CA LEU A 70 0.46 -0.80 3.79
C LEU A 70 -0.73 -1.09 4.71
N ALA A 71 -1.64 -0.13 4.91
CA ALA A 71 -2.83 -0.32 5.72
C ALA A 71 -3.72 -1.45 5.18
N GLU A 72 -3.94 -1.50 3.86
CA GLU A 72 -4.68 -2.57 3.20
C GLU A 72 -4.00 -3.94 3.40
N GLY A 73 -2.68 -3.99 3.24
CA GLY A 73 -1.90 -5.21 3.47
C GLY A 73 -1.98 -5.69 4.91
N LEU A 74 -1.83 -4.79 5.88
CA LEU A 74 -1.92 -5.09 7.31
C LEU A 74 -3.32 -5.58 7.70
N ALA A 75 -4.37 -4.98 7.15
CA ALA A 75 -5.75 -5.43 7.36
C ALA A 75 -5.96 -6.84 6.80
N THR A 76 -5.45 -7.12 5.59
CA THR A 76 -5.49 -8.45 4.98
C THR A 76 -4.76 -9.49 5.82
N MET A 77 -3.64 -9.11 6.43
CA MET A 77 -2.86 -9.98 7.31
C MET A 77 -3.46 -10.09 8.73
N ALA A 78 -4.58 -9.43 8.99
CA ALA A 78 -5.31 -9.47 10.26
C ALA A 78 -4.44 -9.10 11.47
N VAL A 79 -3.69 -8.00 11.37
CA VAL A 79 -2.90 -7.50 12.52
C VAL A 79 -3.80 -7.19 13.71
N LYS A 80 -3.26 -7.37 14.92
CA LYS A 80 -4.02 -7.18 16.16
C LYS A 80 -4.59 -5.77 16.28
N THR A 81 -3.81 -4.77 15.91
CA THR A 81 -4.23 -3.36 15.95
C THR A 81 -3.49 -2.58 14.87
N LEU A 82 -4.23 -1.78 14.12
CA LEU A 82 -3.68 -0.78 13.22
C LEU A 82 -4.15 0.60 13.69
N THR A 83 -3.20 1.47 14.01
CA THR A 83 -3.46 2.85 14.43
C THR A 83 -2.93 3.82 13.39
N LEU A 84 -3.75 4.75 12.96
CA LEU A 84 -3.36 5.84 12.07
C LEU A 84 -3.25 7.14 12.88
N ILE A 85 -2.09 7.78 12.83
CA ILE A 85 -1.80 9.00 13.58
C ILE A 85 -1.42 10.10 12.57
N ALA A 86 -2.22 11.15 12.52
CA ALA A 86 -2.01 12.27 11.60
C ALA A 86 -2.55 13.57 12.21
N PRO A 87 -1.99 14.73 11.84
CA PRO A 87 -2.66 16.02 12.02
C PRO A 87 -4.04 16.00 11.37
N GLU A 88 -4.95 16.87 11.83
CA GLU A 88 -6.35 16.86 11.39
C GLU A 88 -6.50 16.95 9.86
N GLU A 89 -5.72 17.83 9.24
CA GLU A 89 -5.72 18.07 7.81
C GLU A 89 -5.20 16.89 6.97
N PHE A 90 -4.48 15.94 7.60
CA PHE A 90 -3.88 14.77 6.94
C PHE A 90 -4.52 13.43 7.33
N LYS A 91 -5.62 13.47 8.04
CA LYS A 91 -6.44 12.28 8.30
C LYS A 91 -7.11 11.77 7.01
N PRO A 92 -7.33 10.46 6.87
CA PRO A 92 -8.01 9.90 5.71
C PRO A 92 -9.44 10.38 5.57
#